data_8f4626cc873a585eab57e30018f7242b
#
_entry.id   8f4626cc873a585eab57e30018f7242b
#
_cell.length_a   1.000
_cell.length_b   1.000
_cell.length_c   1.000
_cell.angle_alpha   90.00
_cell.angle_beta   90.00
_cell.angle_gamma   90.00
#
_symmetry.space_group_name_H-M   'P 1'
#
loop_
_entity.id
_entity.type
_entity.pdbx_description
1 polymer ?
#
loop_
_entity_poly.entity_id
_entity_poly.type
_entity_poly.pdbx_seq_one_letter_code
_entity_poly.pdbx_strand_id
1 'polypeptide(L)'
;MTAIENGYETLQVEELEDGKLWRLVLDAGKGNVVGMQALTELRAVWAQLRVSPHVRAVVLDHAGPHFSFGAGVDDHVKAKAPEMLALLHGFAKDVVTLGVPILVAVRGMCLGGGLELALLGQRIVATEDAKFGQPEVTLGVFAPLGSLLLPPMVGTQLAADLLLSGRIIGAAEAQDAGLVAEITTGLGESADPGKALVAWATEHLVPKSAAALRFATRALWEGRDHAFARRLDGLERMYLEELMETHDANEGIGAFLDGRRTPEWKDA
;
A
#
# COMPACT_ATOMS: atom_id res chain seq x y z
N MET A 1 -12.69 16.80 15.99
CA MET A 1 -11.38 16.20 15.68
C MET A 1 -10.69 15.92 17.00
N THR A 2 -10.51 14.68 17.33
CA THR A 2 -9.71 14.28 18.48
C THR A 2 -8.53 13.50 17.93
N ALA A 3 -7.32 14.09 17.95
CA ALA A 3 -6.11 13.33 17.64
C ALA A 3 -5.93 12.32 18.78
N ILE A 4 -5.80 11.05 18.46
CA ILE A 4 -5.39 10.06 19.43
C ILE A 4 -3.87 10.18 19.56
N GLU A 5 -3.36 10.70 20.66
CA GLU A 5 -1.94 10.58 21.00
C GLU A 5 -1.63 9.11 21.28
N ASN A 6 -1.41 8.31 20.23
CA ASN A 6 -1.24 6.85 20.35
C ASN A 6 0.22 6.42 20.54
N GLY A 7 1.16 7.37 20.64
CA GLY A 7 2.58 7.06 20.80
C GLY A 7 3.20 6.33 19.58
N TYR A 8 2.57 6.41 18.38
CA TYR A 8 3.14 5.92 17.15
C TYR A 8 4.23 6.87 16.64
N GLU A 9 5.29 6.32 16.06
CA GLU A 9 6.44 7.09 15.56
C GLU A 9 6.29 7.46 14.08
N THR A 10 5.61 6.62 13.30
CA THR A 10 5.51 6.71 11.83
C THR A 10 4.07 6.89 11.33
N LEU A 11 3.13 6.99 12.26
CA LEU A 11 1.70 7.03 11.92
C LEU A 11 0.95 7.97 12.86
N GLN A 12 0.14 8.85 12.29
CA GLN A 12 -0.82 9.65 13.04
C GLN A 12 -2.23 9.09 12.81
N VAL A 13 -3.04 9.02 13.86
CA VAL A 13 -4.42 8.53 13.81
C VAL A 13 -5.37 9.63 14.23
N GLU A 14 -6.32 9.97 13.36
CA GLU A 14 -7.36 10.95 13.60
C GLU A 14 -8.73 10.27 13.57
N GLU A 15 -9.51 10.43 14.64
CA GLU A 15 -10.93 10.04 14.65
C GLU A 15 -11.79 11.19 14.17
N LEU A 16 -12.61 10.93 13.17
CA LEU A 16 -13.53 11.86 12.54
C LEU A 16 -14.96 11.31 12.64
N GLU A 17 -15.96 12.17 12.47
CA GLU A 17 -17.38 11.79 12.41
C GLU A 17 -17.81 10.96 13.63
N ASP A 18 -17.51 11.43 14.84
CA ASP A 18 -17.77 10.73 16.11
C ASP A 18 -17.14 9.31 16.16
N GLY A 19 -15.92 9.18 15.64
CA GLY A 19 -15.16 7.94 15.59
C GLY A 19 -15.58 6.96 14.48
N LYS A 20 -16.55 7.34 13.63
CA LYS A 20 -17.03 6.47 12.54
C LYS A 20 -16.10 6.42 11.34
N LEU A 21 -15.24 7.41 11.17
CA LEU A 21 -14.25 7.51 10.12
C LEU A 21 -12.88 7.73 10.76
N TRP A 22 -11.91 6.89 10.42
CA TRP A 22 -10.53 7.08 10.88
C TRP A 22 -9.67 7.55 9.72
N ARG A 23 -8.84 8.57 9.96
CA ARG A 23 -7.80 8.99 9.04
C ARG A 23 -6.45 8.60 9.59
N LEU A 24 -5.72 7.80 8.84
CA LEU A 24 -4.36 7.34 9.15
C LEU A 24 -3.40 8.10 8.25
N VAL A 25 -2.50 8.87 8.84
CA VAL A 25 -1.52 9.66 8.10
C VAL A 25 -0.14 9.03 8.28
N LEU A 26 0.41 8.46 7.21
CA LEU A 26 1.78 7.98 7.20
C LEU A 26 2.74 9.16 7.36
N ASP A 27 3.61 9.12 8.34
CA ASP A 27 4.61 10.15 8.65
C ASP A 27 5.94 9.51 9.04
N ALA A 28 6.46 8.68 8.15
CA ALA A 28 7.72 7.94 8.33
C ALA A 28 8.94 8.72 7.83
N GLY A 29 8.89 10.05 7.90
CA GLY A 29 9.99 10.94 7.50
C GLY A 29 10.17 11.03 5.99
N LYS A 30 11.42 11.27 5.56
CA LYS A 30 11.72 11.54 4.16
C LYS A 30 11.35 10.35 3.27
N GLY A 31 10.40 10.59 2.34
CA GLY A 31 9.95 9.57 1.39
C GLY A 31 8.95 8.56 1.95
N ASN A 32 8.52 8.71 3.20
CA ASN A 32 7.55 7.80 3.86
C ASN A 32 7.88 6.32 3.59
N VAL A 33 9.12 5.93 3.89
CA VAL A 33 9.56 4.53 3.72
C VAL A 33 8.74 3.63 4.65
N VAL A 34 8.04 2.67 4.06
CA VAL A 34 7.21 1.70 4.77
C VAL A 34 8.11 0.58 5.31
N GLY A 35 8.87 0.89 6.36
CA GLY A 35 9.70 -0.07 7.06
C GLY A 35 8.94 -0.90 8.09
N MET A 36 9.64 -1.81 8.78
CA MET A 36 9.05 -2.72 9.77
C MET A 36 8.29 -1.99 10.89
N GLN A 37 8.76 -0.81 11.32
CA GLN A 37 8.08 0.00 12.33
C GLN A 37 6.69 0.45 11.85
N ALA A 38 6.61 1.03 10.66
CA ALA A 38 5.33 1.49 10.08
C ALA A 38 4.33 0.33 9.90
N LEU A 39 4.81 -0.82 9.43
CA LEU A 39 3.98 -2.02 9.28
C LEU A 39 3.47 -2.54 10.64
N THR A 40 4.32 -2.51 11.67
CA THR A 40 3.95 -2.90 13.04
C THR A 40 2.88 -1.97 13.59
N GLU A 41 3.02 -0.66 13.40
CA GLU A 41 2.04 0.34 13.83
C GLU A 41 0.71 0.21 13.06
N LEU A 42 0.75 0.01 11.74
CA LEU A 42 -0.44 -0.26 10.94
C LEU A 42 -1.20 -1.50 11.45
N ARG A 43 -0.50 -2.58 11.77
CA ARG A 43 -1.12 -3.78 12.36
C ARG A 43 -1.72 -3.52 13.73
N ALA A 44 -1.06 -2.70 14.57
CA ALA A 44 -1.60 -2.29 15.86
C ALA A 44 -2.91 -1.50 15.71
N VAL A 45 -2.98 -0.57 14.75
CA VAL A 45 -4.22 0.16 14.41
C VAL A 45 -5.30 -0.81 13.92
N TRP A 46 -4.95 -1.80 13.09
CA TRP A 46 -5.92 -2.81 12.63
C TRP A 46 -6.46 -3.68 13.77
N ALA A 47 -5.64 -3.97 14.78
CA ALA A 47 -6.10 -4.64 16.00
C ALA A 47 -7.11 -3.78 16.78
N GLN A 48 -6.93 -2.46 16.84
CA GLN A 48 -7.91 -1.54 17.44
C GLN A 48 -9.21 -1.46 16.61
N LEU A 49 -9.11 -1.42 15.28
CA LEU A 49 -10.30 -1.45 14.39
C LEU A 49 -11.13 -2.72 14.56
N ARG A 50 -10.51 -3.85 14.91
CA ARG A 50 -11.19 -5.12 15.18
C ARG A 50 -12.16 -5.01 16.35
N VAL A 51 -11.81 -4.24 17.38
CA VAL A 51 -12.64 -4.00 18.57
C VAL A 51 -13.45 -2.70 18.48
N SER A 52 -13.44 -2.04 17.34
CA SER A 52 -14.18 -0.79 17.05
C SER A 52 -15.24 -1.03 15.95
N PRO A 53 -16.33 -1.76 16.25
CA PRO A 53 -17.29 -2.20 15.25
C PRO A 53 -18.09 -1.06 14.60
N HIS A 54 -18.06 0.14 15.19
CA HIS A 54 -18.74 1.33 14.71
C HIS A 54 -17.98 2.06 13.60
N VAL A 55 -16.72 1.76 13.35
CA VAL A 55 -15.94 2.36 12.26
C VAL A 55 -16.47 1.91 10.90
N ARG A 56 -16.74 2.88 10.02
CA ARG A 56 -17.29 2.67 8.66
C ARG A 56 -16.22 2.57 7.61
N ALA A 57 -15.17 3.37 7.74
CA ALA A 57 -14.07 3.39 6.78
C ALA A 57 -12.78 3.94 7.41
N VAL A 58 -11.69 3.70 6.71
CA VAL A 58 -10.37 4.28 6.95
C VAL A 58 -9.96 5.10 5.74
N VAL A 59 -9.49 6.32 5.94
CA VAL A 59 -8.74 7.08 4.93
C VAL A 59 -7.26 6.92 5.24
N LEU A 60 -6.53 6.28 4.35
CA LEU A 60 -5.07 6.19 4.40
C LEU A 60 -4.48 7.35 3.61
N ASP A 61 -3.87 8.25 4.31
CA ASP A 61 -3.25 9.48 3.82
C ASP A 61 -1.77 9.53 4.21
N HIS A 62 -1.07 10.59 3.89
CA HIS A 62 0.35 10.73 4.22
C HIS A 62 0.76 12.19 4.46
N ALA A 63 1.75 12.38 5.30
CA ALA A 63 2.47 13.64 5.46
C ALA A 63 3.50 13.83 4.33
N GLY A 64 3.90 15.07 4.10
CA GLY A 64 4.93 15.41 3.11
C GLY A 64 4.46 15.24 1.65
N PRO A 65 5.41 15.33 0.69
CA PRO A 65 5.10 15.43 -0.74
C PRO A 65 4.87 14.09 -1.43
N HIS A 66 5.17 12.96 -0.78
CA HIS A 66 5.13 11.63 -1.37
C HIS A 66 4.35 10.67 -0.49
N PHE A 67 3.53 9.82 -1.12
CA PHE A 67 2.83 8.76 -0.41
C PHE A 67 3.83 7.78 0.21
N SER A 68 4.69 7.17 -0.61
CA SER A 68 5.79 6.33 -0.15
C SER A 68 6.73 5.97 -1.31
N PHE A 69 8.03 5.91 -1.02
CA PHE A 69 9.02 5.34 -1.94
C PHE A 69 9.10 3.80 -1.85
N GLY A 70 8.29 3.17 -1.02
CA GLY A 70 8.27 1.72 -0.83
C GLY A 70 8.87 1.27 0.48
N ALA A 71 9.18 -0.01 0.58
CA ALA A 71 9.86 -0.59 1.73
C ALA A 71 11.35 -0.19 1.76
N GLY A 72 11.96 -0.21 2.95
CA GLY A 72 13.40 0.02 3.08
C GLY A 72 14.20 -1.03 2.31
N VAL A 73 15.13 -0.61 1.45
CA VAL A 73 15.94 -1.59 0.70
C VAL A 73 16.80 -2.43 1.63
N ASP A 74 17.22 -1.87 2.76
CA ASP A 74 17.94 -2.59 3.82
C ASP A 74 17.08 -3.66 4.53
N ASP A 75 15.75 -3.60 4.43
CA ASP A 75 14.85 -4.63 4.92
C ASP A 75 14.70 -5.81 3.95
N HIS A 76 15.12 -5.65 2.69
CA HIS A 76 15.11 -6.71 1.67
C HIS A 76 16.32 -7.64 1.74
N VAL A 77 17.35 -7.31 2.53
CA VAL A 77 18.48 -8.24 2.68
C VAL A 77 18.00 -9.59 3.20
N LYS A 78 18.64 -10.68 2.74
CA LYS A 78 18.25 -12.07 3.04
C LYS A 78 17.95 -12.32 4.53
N ALA A 79 18.68 -11.68 5.44
CA ALA A 79 18.51 -11.85 6.87
C ALA A 79 17.23 -11.19 7.42
N LYS A 80 16.71 -10.11 6.79
CA LYS A 80 15.56 -9.34 7.26
C LYS A 80 14.30 -9.57 6.43
N ALA A 81 14.43 -9.96 5.17
CA ALA A 81 13.31 -10.17 4.25
C ALA A 81 12.18 -11.04 4.83
N PRO A 82 12.47 -12.14 5.58
CA PRO A 82 11.40 -12.95 6.17
C PRO A 82 10.51 -12.16 7.14
N GLU A 83 11.08 -11.33 8.00
CA GLU A 83 10.34 -10.52 8.96
C GLU A 83 9.55 -9.41 8.27
N MET A 84 10.19 -8.71 7.32
CA MET A 84 9.55 -7.63 6.54
C MET A 84 8.33 -8.16 5.77
N LEU A 85 8.48 -9.26 5.04
CA LEU A 85 7.38 -9.86 4.28
C LEU A 85 6.27 -10.38 5.21
N ALA A 86 6.61 -11.01 6.34
CA ALA A 86 5.62 -11.47 7.30
C ALA A 86 4.79 -10.31 7.89
N LEU A 87 5.39 -9.14 8.10
CA LEU A 87 4.68 -7.94 8.56
C LEU A 87 3.75 -7.40 7.47
N LEU A 88 4.25 -7.18 6.24
CA LEU A 88 3.47 -6.63 5.12
C LEU A 88 2.32 -7.59 4.72
N HIS A 89 2.64 -8.85 4.51
CA HIS A 89 1.64 -9.85 4.11
C HIS A 89 0.65 -10.16 5.23
N GLY A 90 1.13 -10.14 6.49
CA GLY A 90 0.26 -10.25 7.66
C GLY A 90 -0.74 -9.10 7.73
N PHE A 91 -0.28 -7.86 7.49
CA PHE A 91 -1.15 -6.69 7.41
C PHE A 91 -2.19 -6.83 6.28
N ALA A 92 -1.76 -7.23 5.08
CA ALA A 92 -2.67 -7.45 3.95
C ALA A 92 -3.76 -8.48 4.27
N LYS A 93 -3.41 -9.60 4.91
CA LYS A 93 -4.38 -10.62 5.38
C LYS A 93 -5.34 -10.07 6.43
N ASP A 94 -4.84 -9.26 7.37
CA ASP A 94 -5.66 -8.60 8.39
C ASP A 94 -6.67 -7.63 7.75
N VAL A 95 -6.25 -6.86 6.73
CA VAL A 95 -7.12 -5.95 5.95
C VAL A 95 -8.25 -6.71 5.29
N VAL A 96 -7.94 -7.75 4.54
CA VAL A 96 -8.92 -8.57 3.81
C VAL A 96 -9.91 -9.23 4.78
N THR A 97 -9.41 -9.78 5.88
CA THR A 97 -10.24 -10.49 6.87
C THR A 97 -11.18 -9.54 7.61
N LEU A 98 -10.71 -8.37 8.02
CA LEU A 98 -11.51 -7.40 8.77
C LEU A 98 -12.58 -6.73 7.89
N GLY A 99 -12.23 -6.45 6.64
CA GLY A 99 -13.14 -5.90 5.64
C GLY A 99 -13.60 -4.46 5.91
N VAL A 100 -12.86 -3.67 6.70
CA VAL A 100 -13.12 -2.23 6.81
C VAL A 100 -12.72 -1.57 5.49
N PRO A 101 -13.58 -0.80 4.84
CA PRO A 101 -13.22 -0.06 3.61
C PRO A 101 -12.02 0.85 3.83
N ILE A 102 -11.06 0.81 2.91
CA ILE A 102 -9.90 1.70 2.88
C ILE A 102 -10.00 2.60 1.66
N LEU A 103 -9.82 3.90 1.87
CA LEU A 103 -9.74 4.93 0.85
C LEU A 103 -8.33 5.52 0.89
N VAL A 104 -7.64 5.60 -0.23
CA VAL A 104 -6.22 5.95 -0.26
C VAL A 104 -6.00 7.28 -0.99
N ALA A 105 -5.36 8.22 -0.31
CA ALA A 105 -4.97 9.52 -0.84
C ALA A 105 -3.50 9.48 -1.28
N VAL A 106 -3.23 9.80 -2.54
CA VAL A 106 -1.87 9.73 -3.09
C VAL A 106 -1.43 11.06 -3.65
N ARG A 107 -0.30 11.57 -3.16
CA ARG A 107 0.47 12.68 -3.73
C ARG A 107 1.87 12.21 -4.06
N GLY A 108 2.46 12.72 -5.14
CA GLY A 108 3.84 12.42 -5.54
C GLY A 108 4.07 10.91 -5.74
N MET A 109 5.17 10.38 -5.21
CA MET A 109 5.57 8.99 -5.44
C MET A 109 4.77 8.00 -4.59
N CYS A 110 4.31 6.93 -5.24
CA CYS A 110 3.65 5.76 -4.64
C CYS A 110 4.26 4.52 -5.29
N LEU A 111 5.37 4.03 -4.73
CA LEU A 111 6.22 3.03 -5.36
C LEU A 111 6.39 1.78 -4.49
N GLY A 112 6.63 0.63 -5.12
CA GLY A 112 6.97 -0.61 -4.45
C GLY A 112 6.01 -0.98 -3.33
N GLY A 113 6.51 -1.30 -2.15
CA GLY A 113 5.70 -1.58 -0.96
C GLY A 113 4.70 -0.49 -0.61
N GLY A 114 4.96 0.78 -0.98
CA GLY A 114 3.98 1.86 -0.88
C GLY A 114 2.80 1.67 -1.82
N LEU A 115 3.05 1.29 -3.07
CA LEU A 115 1.97 0.94 -3.99
C LEU A 115 1.24 -0.33 -3.52
N GLU A 116 1.96 -1.32 -3.01
CA GLU A 116 1.35 -2.53 -2.43
C GLU A 116 0.36 -2.20 -1.30
N LEU A 117 0.68 -1.24 -0.42
CA LEU A 117 -0.27 -0.73 0.57
C LEU A 117 -1.48 -0.03 -0.06
N ALA A 118 -1.25 0.81 -1.07
CA ALA A 118 -2.32 1.52 -1.76
C ALA A 118 -3.29 0.56 -2.47
N LEU A 119 -2.79 -0.54 -3.03
CA LEU A 119 -3.58 -1.59 -3.69
C LEU A 119 -4.56 -2.32 -2.74
N LEU A 120 -4.35 -2.24 -1.42
CA LEU A 120 -5.30 -2.76 -0.43
C LEU A 120 -6.56 -1.88 -0.32
N GLY A 121 -6.53 -0.67 -0.85
CA GLY A 121 -7.67 0.24 -0.86
C GLY A 121 -8.75 -0.13 -1.88
N GLN A 122 -9.99 0.28 -1.59
CA GLN A 122 -11.12 0.14 -2.49
C GLN A 122 -11.30 1.36 -3.41
N ARG A 123 -10.70 2.49 -3.04
CA ARG A 123 -10.73 3.73 -3.83
C ARG A 123 -9.42 4.46 -3.64
N ILE A 124 -8.72 4.77 -4.74
CA ILE A 124 -7.53 5.61 -4.76
C ILE A 124 -7.89 6.93 -5.41
N VAL A 125 -7.62 8.04 -4.71
CA VAL A 125 -7.72 9.41 -5.24
C VAL A 125 -6.32 10.01 -5.22
N ALA A 126 -5.92 10.65 -6.32
CA ALA A 126 -4.55 11.10 -6.48
C ALA A 126 -4.47 12.55 -6.94
N THR A 127 -3.34 13.21 -6.71
CA THR A 127 -3.01 14.47 -7.38
C THR A 127 -2.51 14.25 -8.80
N GLU A 128 -2.53 15.30 -9.64
CA GLU A 128 -2.05 15.23 -11.03
C GLU A 128 -0.58 14.82 -11.16
N ASP A 129 0.24 15.17 -10.18
CA ASP A 129 1.68 14.87 -10.15
C ASP A 129 1.99 13.46 -9.58
N ALA A 130 0.99 12.72 -9.13
CA ALA A 130 1.18 11.40 -8.56
C ALA A 130 1.80 10.42 -9.56
N LYS A 131 2.66 9.54 -9.04
CA LYS A 131 3.41 8.53 -9.80
C LYS A 131 3.26 7.18 -9.13
N PHE A 132 3.06 6.14 -9.94
CA PHE A 132 2.83 4.77 -9.48
C PHE A 132 3.78 3.81 -10.19
N GLY A 133 4.34 2.84 -9.47
CA GLY A 133 5.22 1.84 -10.07
C GLY A 133 5.66 0.75 -9.09
N GLN A 134 6.16 -0.36 -9.67
CA GLN A 134 6.73 -1.49 -8.94
C GLN A 134 8.18 -1.71 -9.42
N PRO A 135 9.15 -0.94 -8.89
CA PRO A 135 10.52 -0.95 -9.41
C PRO A 135 11.39 -2.09 -8.86
N GLU A 136 10.85 -3.00 -8.06
CA GLU A 136 11.57 -4.05 -7.36
C GLU A 136 12.46 -4.90 -8.26
N VAL A 137 12.03 -5.14 -9.49
CA VAL A 137 12.80 -5.91 -10.48
C VAL A 137 14.14 -5.26 -10.81
N THR A 138 14.25 -3.95 -10.67
CA THR A 138 15.54 -3.23 -10.86
C THR A 138 16.54 -3.50 -9.75
N LEU A 139 16.07 -4.05 -8.62
CA LEU A 139 16.89 -4.48 -7.48
C LEU A 139 17.10 -6.01 -7.46
N GLY A 140 16.70 -6.72 -8.53
CA GLY A 140 16.82 -8.17 -8.61
C GLY A 140 15.77 -8.92 -7.79
N VAL A 141 14.74 -8.24 -7.29
CA VAL A 141 13.63 -8.85 -6.53
C VAL A 141 12.29 -8.55 -7.19
N PHE A 142 11.18 -9.10 -6.69
CA PHE A 142 9.84 -8.81 -7.19
C PHE A 142 8.89 -8.41 -6.08
N ALA A 143 7.74 -7.83 -6.43
CA ALA A 143 6.69 -7.40 -5.52
C ALA A 143 5.62 -8.50 -5.36
N PRO A 144 5.62 -9.32 -4.29
CA PRO A 144 4.68 -10.44 -4.14
C PRO A 144 3.22 -9.97 -4.09
N LEU A 145 2.92 -8.99 -3.26
CA LEU A 145 1.57 -8.45 -3.12
C LEU A 145 1.13 -7.68 -4.37
N GLY A 146 2.05 -6.90 -4.97
CA GLY A 146 1.84 -6.22 -6.24
C GLY A 146 1.54 -7.19 -7.38
N SER A 147 2.25 -8.31 -7.45
CA SER A 147 2.01 -9.38 -8.46
C SER A 147 0.63 -10.02 -8.32
N LEU A 148 0.08 -10.04 -7.11
CA LEU A 148 -1.25 -10.57 -6.85
C LEU A 148 -2.37 -9.56 -7.10
N LEU A 149 -2.16 -8.28 -6.75
CA LEU A 149 -3.21 -7.27 -6.74
C LEU A 149 -3.30 -6.42 -8.01
N LEU A 150 -2.20 -6.16 -8.71
CA LEU A 150 -2.23 -5.34 -9.93
C LEU A 150 -3.04 -5.96 -11.07
N PRO A 151 -2.86 -7.25 -11.45
CA PRO A 151 -3.55 -7.81 -12.60
C PRO A 151 -5.08 -7.68 -12.58
N PRO A 152 -5.78 -7.93 -11.45
CA PRO A 152 -7.23 -7.73 -11.41
C PRO A 152 -7.67 -6.26 -11.39
N MET A 153 -6.76 -5.31 -11.11
CA MET A 153 -7.09 -3.88 -11.06
C MET A 153 -6.85 -3.16 -12.39
N VAL A 154 -5.72 -3.44 -13.06
CA VAL A 154 -5.30 -2.71 -14.28
C VAL A 154 -5.24 -3.60 -15.52
N GLY A 155 -5.63 -4.86 -15.39
CA GLY A 155 -5.49 -5.87 -16.44
C GLY A 155 -4.08 -6.45 -16.53
N THR A 156 -3.98 -7.66 -17.08
CA THR A 156 -2.73 -8.44 -17.08
C THR A 156 -1.61 -7.77 -17.87
N GLN A 157 -1.93 -7.07 -18.98
CA GLN A 157 -0.91 -6.48 -19.83
C GLN A 157 -0.18 -5.32 -19.14
N LEU A 158 -0.92 -4.37 -18.57
CA LEU A 158 -0.30 -3.25 -17.85
C LEU A 158 0.37 -3.73 -16.54
N ALA A 159 -0.24 -4.67 -15.83
CA ALA A 159 0.39 -5.25 -14.65
C ALA A 159 1.74 -5.91 -14.98
N ALA A 160 1.80 -6.72 -16.06
CA ALA A 160 3.04 -7.33 -16.52
C ALA A 160 4.09 -6.29 -16.91
N ASP A 161 3.68 -5.24 -17.62
CA ASP A 161 4.58 -4.16 -17.99
C ASP A 161 5.19 -3.47 -16.76
N LEU A 162 4.38 -3.09 -15.77
CA LEU A 162 4.87 -2.45 -14.54
C LEU A 162 5.79 -3.36 -13.73
N LEU A 163 5.39 -4.63 -13.55
CA LEU A 163 6.12 -5.58 -12.70
C LEU A 163 7.42 -6.08 -13.35
N LEU A 164 7.47 -6.22 -14.68
CA LEU A 164 8.64 -6.77 -15.36
C LEU A 164 9.62 -5.68 -15.83
N SER A 165 9.14 -4.49 -16.15
CA SER A 165 10.00 -3.37 -16.53
C SER A 165 10.43 -2.49 -15.36
N GLY A 166 9.65 -2.47 -14.28
CA GLY A 166 9.85 -1.54 -13.17
C GLY A 166 9.54 -0.08 -13.51
N ARG A 167 8.89 0.18 -14.67
CA ARG A 167 8.57 1.55 -15.09
C ARG A 167 7.55 2.21 -14.17
N ILE A 168 7.53 3.52 -14.22
CA ILE A 168 6.62 4.36 -13.43
C ILE A 168 5.61 5.01 -14.38
N ILE A 169 4.32 5.02 -13.98
CA ILE A 169 3.24 5.68 -14.68
C ILE A 169 2.76 6.92 -13.94
N GLY A 170 2.18 7.87 -14.67
CA GLY A 170 1.56 9.06 -14.10
C GLY A 170 0.11 8.83 -13.70
N ALA A 171 -0.46 9.82 -12.98
CA ALA A 171 -1.83 9.77 -12.50
C ALA A 171 -2.87 9.56 -13.62
N ALA A 172 -2.71 10.22 -14.78
CA ALA A 172 -3.63 10.07 -15.91
C ALA A 172 -3.63 8.64 -16.46
N GLU A 173 -2.46 8.04 -16.73
CA GLU A 173 -2.35 6.65 -17.19
C GLU A 173 -2.92 5.67 -16.14
N ALA A 174 -2.67 5.94 -14.84
CA ALA A 174 -3.22 5.15 -13.74
C ALA A 174 -4.75 5.25 -13.66
N GLN A 175 -5.32 6.41 -13.93
CA GLN A 175 -6.78 6.60 -13.99
C GLN A 175 -7.38 5.90 -15.21
N ASP A 176 -6.81 6.05 -16.39
CA ASP A 176 -7.26 5.38 -17.61
C ASP A 176 -7.23 3.85 -17.46
N ALA A 177 -6.27 3.34 -16.71
CA ALA A 177 -6.16 1.92 -16.40
C ALA A 177 -7.11 1.43 -15.28
N GLY A 178 -7.82 2.33 -14.61
CA GLY A 178 -8.73 2.00 -13.50
C GLY A 178 -8.05 1.82 -12.14
N LEU A 179 -6.75 2.11 -12.01
CA LEU A 179 -6.04 2.09 -10.74
C LEU A 179 -6.46 3.28 -9.86
N VAL A 180 -6.56 4.47 -10.44
CA VAL A 180 -6.97 5.70 -9.77
C VAL A 180 -8.42 6.01 -10.13
N ALA A 181 -9.27 6.17 -9.13
CA ALA A 181 -10.68 6.46 -9.33
C ALA A 181 -10.93 7.94 -9.70
N GLU A 182 -10.08 8.83 -9.20
CA GLU A 182 -10.27 10.28 -9.36
C GLU A 182 -8.92 11.00 -9.21
N ILE A 183 -8.73 12.03 -10.02
CA ILE A 183 -7.59 12.95 -9.91
C ILE A 183 -8.11 14.29 -9.39
N THR A 184 -7.59 14.73 -8.25
CA THR A 184 -7.88 16.06 -7.73
C THR A 184 -7.11 17.12 -8.51
N THR A 185 -7.80 18.20 -8.88
CA THR A 185 -7.24 19.30 -9.66
C THR A 185 -7.36 20.62 -8.91
N GLY A 186 -6.53 21.61 -9.26
CA GLY A 186 -6.57 22.95 -8.70
C GLY A 186 -5.49 23.22 -7.65
N LEU A 187 -5.75 24.21 -6.79
CA LEU A 187 -4.82 24.66 -5.75
C LEU A 187 -5.51 24.65 -4.37
N GLY A 188 -4.73 24.46 -3.32
CA GLY A 188 -5.22 24.51 -1.95
C GLY A 188 -6.03 23.27 -1.55
N GLU A 189 -7.09 23.47 -0.77
CA GLU A 189 -7.87 22.37 -0.18
C GLU A 189 -8.60 21.50 -1.20
N SER A 190 -9.01 22.07 -2.34
CA SER A 190 -9.69 21.33 -3.42
C SER A 190 -8.75 20.35 -4.15
N ALA A 191 -7.46 20.58 -4.06
CA ALA A 191 -6.43 19.68 -4.64
C ALA A 191 -5.96 18.59 -3.65
N ASP A 192 -6.46 18.60 -2.41
CA ASP A 192 -6.04 17.64 -1.39
C ASP A 192 -6.87 16.32 -1.48
N PRO A 193 -6.28 15.21 -1.95
CA PRO A 193 -6.99 13.96 -2.09
C PRO A 193 -7.45 13.37 -0.73
N GLY A 194 -6.73 13.66 0.37
CA GLY A 194 -7.12 13.24 1.71
C GLY A 194 -8.41 13.91 2.15
N LYS A 195 -8.52 15.23 1.95
CA LYS A 195 -9.76 15.97 2.23
C LYS A 195 -10.91 15.56 1.32
N ALA A 196 -10.65 15.33 0.03
CA ALA A 196 -11.65 14.85 -0.91
C ALA A 196 -12.22 13.49 -0.47
N LEU A 197 -11.36 12.56 -0.02
CA LEU A 197 -11.77 11.26 0.47
C LEU A 197 -12.53 11.33 1.80
N VAL A 198 -12.11 12.19 2.73
CA VAL A 198 -12.86 12.43 3.97
C VAL A 198 -14.26 12.93 3.67
N ALA A 199 -14.42 13.94 2.80
CA ALA A 199 -15.72 14.46 2.40
C ALA A 199 -16.58 13.38 1.73
N TRP A 200 -16.00 12.63 0.79
CA TRP A 200 -16.68 11.53 0.11
C TRP A 200 -17.14 10.44 1.10
N ALA A 201 -16.28 10.04 2.03
CA ALA A 201 -16.63 9.03 3.04
C ALA A 201 -17.69 9.51 4.01
N THR A 202 -17.63 10.79 4.43
CA THR A 202 -18.64 11.42 5.29
C THR A 202 -20.02 11.40 4.62
N GLU A 203 -20.09 11.72 3.33
CA GLU A 203 -21.35 11.73 2.58
C GLU A 203 -21.87 10.31 2.29
N HIS A 204 -20.99 9.41 1.87
CA HIS A 204 -21.42 8.14 1.28
C HIS A 204 -21.30 6.93 2.19
N LEU A 205 -20.35 6.90 3.14
CA LEU A 205 -20.09 5.73 3.99
C LEU A 205 -20.56 5.92 5.43
N VAL A 206 -20.33 7.10 6.02
CA VAL A 206 -20.71 7.37 7.42
C VAL A 206 -22.21 7.14 7.71
N PRO A 207 -23.15 7.46 6.80
CA PRO A 207 -24.58 7.17 7.01
C PRO A 207 -24.95 5.68 6.91
N LYS A 208 -24.03 4.81 6.47
CA LYS A 208 -24.33 3.39 6.23
C LYS A 208 -24.06 2.54 7.48
N SER A 209 -24.58 1.32 7.47
CA SER A 209 -24.26 0.31 8.49
C SER A 209 -22.79 -0.13 8.38
N ALA A 210 -22.04 -0.05 9.47
CA ALA A 210 -20.65 -0.52 9.53
C ALA A 210 -20.56 -2.04 9.21
N ALA A 211 -21.50 -2.83 9.72
CA ALA A 211 -21.55 -4.26 9.42
C ALA A 211 -21.76 -4.52 7.92
N ALA A 212 -22.75 -3.82 7.29
CA ALA A 212 -22.99 -3.98 5.87
C ALA A 212 -21.78 -3.59 5.02
N LEU A 213 -21.09 -2.49 5.36
CA LEU A 213 -19.85 -2.07 4.67
C LEU A 213 -18.75 -3.12 4.79
N ARG A 214 -18.54 -3.68 5.98
CA ARG A 214 -17.52 -4.73 6.20
C ARG A 214 -17.84 -5.99 5.39
N PHE A 215 -19.09 -6.45 5.38
CA PHE A 215 -19.47 -7.60 4.56
C PHE A 215 -19.35 -7.32 3.06
N ALA A 216 -19.77 -6.13 2.60
CA ALA A 216 -19.60 -5.74 1.20
C ALA A 216 -18.13 -5.70 0.78
N THR A 217 -17.24 -5.14 1.62
CA THR A 217 -15.81 -5.10 1.36
C THR A 217 -15.22 -6.52 1.32
N ARG A 218 -15.59 -7.39 2.26
CA ARG A 218 -15.17 -8.80 2.23
C ARG A 218 -15.65 -9.52 0.98
N ALA A 219 -16.91 -9.29 0.57
CA ALA A 219 -17.44 -9.86 -0.66
C ALA A 219 -16.71 -9.38 -1.92
N LEU A 220 -16.27 -8.11 -1.95
CA LEU A 220 -15.40 -7.60 -3.01
C LEU A 220 -14.04 -8.33 -3.05
N TRP A 221 -13.46 -8.63 -1.89
CA TRP A 221 -12.22 -9.40 -1.81
C TRP A 221 -12.41 -10.84 -2.26
N GLU A 222 -13.49 -11.53 -1.84
CA GLU A 222 -13.83 -12.88 -2.32
C GLU A 222 -14.03 -12.92 -3.84
N GLY A 223 -14.71 -11.93 -4.41
CA GLY A 223 -14.90 -11.80 -5.85
C GLY A 223 -13.61 -11.51 -6.61
N ARG A 224 -12.65 -10.83 -5.97
CA ARG A 224 -11.34 -10.50 -6.56
C ARG A 224 -10.38 -11.69 -6.48
N ASP A 225 -10.26 -12.31 -5.32
CA ASP A 225 -9.41 -13.49 -5.10
C ASP A 225 -9.82 -14.29 -3.84
N HIS A 226 -10.65 -15.31 -4.02
CA HIS A 226 -11.08 -16.22 -2.93
C HIS A 226 -9.95 -17.07 -2.33
N ALA A 227 -8.78 -17.08 -2.94
CA ALA A 227 -7.59 -17.79 -2.47
C ALA A 227 -6.45 -16.84 -2.04
N PHE A 228 -6.75 -15.56 -1.82
CA PHE A 228 -5.78 -14.50 -1.59
C PHE A 228 -4.67 -14.89 -0.60
N ALA A 229 -5.03 -15.29 0.62
CA ALA A 229 -4.04 -15.62 1.65
C ALA A 229 -3.12 -16.77 1.22
N ARG A 230 -3.68 -17.84 0.63
CA ARG A 230 -2.91 -19.00 0.18
C ARG A 230 -1.98 -18.67 -0.99
N ARG A 231 -2.44 -17.83 -1.93
CA ARG A 231 -1.61 -17.40 -3.06
C ARG A 231 -0.49 -16.49 -2.60
N LEU A 232 -0.76 -15.59 -1.66
CA LEU A 232 0.25 -14.72 -1.07
C LEU A 232 1.31 -15.53 -0.32
N ASP A 233 0.91 -16.56 0.46
CA ASP A 233 1.85 -17.50 1.11
C ASP A 233 2.74 -18.23 0.09
N GLY A 234 2.21 -18.56 -1.08
CA GLY A 234 2.97 -19.17 -2.17
C GLY A 234 4.03 -18.23 -2.75
N LEU A 235 3.66 -16.96 -2.98
CA LEU A 235 4.59 -15.93 -3.48
C LEU A 235 5.66 -15.58 -2.44
N GLU A 236 5.31 -15.54 -1.16
CA GLU A 236 6.26 -15.34 -0.07
C GLU A 236 7.32 -16.45 -0.04
N ARG A 237 6.89 -17.72 -0.16
CA ARG A 237 7.84 -18.83 -0.24
C ARG A 237 8.74 -18.73 -1.47
N MET A 238 8.19 -18.44 -2.65
CA MET A 238 8.97 -18.24 -3.87
C MET A 238 10.01 -17.13 -3.70
N TYR A 239 9.64 -16.04 -3.03
CA TYR A 239 10.59 -14.96 -2.73
C TYR A 239 11.70 -15.43 -1.78
N LEU A 240 11.34 -16.06 -0.65
CA LEU A 240 12.29 -16.39 0.41
C LEU A 240 13.13 -17.64 0.12
N GLU A 241 12.53 -18.69 -0.45
CA GLU A 241 13.14 -20.01 -0.60
C GLU A 241 13.80 -20.22 -1.98
N GLU A 242 13.41 -19.43 -3.00
CA GLU A 242 13.93 -19.54 -4.35
C GLU A 242 14.72 -18.29 -4.74
N LEU A 243 14.08 -17.11 -4.80
CA LEU A 243 14.70 -15.88 -5.28
C LEU A 243 15.87 -15.42 -4.39
N MET A 244 15.67 -15.38 -3.07
CA MET A 244 16.72 -14.93 -2.12
C MET A 244 17.91 -15.89 -2.01
N GLU A 245 17.83 -17.09 -2.60
CA GLU A 245 18.97 -17.99 -2.74
C GLU A 245 19.82 -17.66 -3.98
N THR A 246 19.33 -16.84 -4.91
CA THR A 246 20.08 -16.43 -6.10
C THR A 246 21.17 -15.41 -5.78
N HIS A 247 22.23 -15.41 -6.58
CA HIS A 247 23.25 -14.35 -6.55
C HIS A 247 22.62 -12.99 -6.85
N ASP A 248 21.78 -12.93 -7.87
CA ASP A 248 21.31 -11.68 -8.46
C ASP A 248 20.38 -10.89 -7.52
N ALA A 249 19.51 -11.56 -6.76
CA ALA A 249 18.70 -10.87 -5.73
C ALA A 249 19.58 -10.21 -4.65
N ASN A 250 20.60 -10.91 -4.18
CA ASN A 250 21.51 -10.38 -3.16
C ASN A 250 22.44 -9.30 -3.74
N GLU A 251 22.89 -9.45 -4.98
CA GLU A 251 23.72 -8.45 -5.68
C GLU A 251 22.94 -7.16 -5.94
N GLY A 252 21.68 -7.24 -6.41
CA GLY A 252 20.88 -6.06 -6.71
C GLY A 252 20.63 -5.21 -5.46
N ILE A 253 20.24 -5.85 -4.35
CA ILE A 253 20.07 -5.19 -3.05
C ILE A 253 21.43 -4.61 -2.57
N GLY A 254 22.50 -5.40 -2.62
CA GLY A 254 23.83 -4.98 -2.21
C GLY A 254 24.34 -3.79 -3.01
N ALA A 255 24.20 -3.82 -4.34
CA ALA A 255 24.61 -2.73 -5.22
C ALA A 255 23.90 -1.41 -4.87
N PHE A 256 22.60 -1.48 -4.58
CA PHE A 256 21.85 -0.30 -4.16
C PHE A 256 22.36 0.26 -2.82
N LEU A 257 22.54 -0.60 -1.82
CA LEU A 257 23.01 -0.21 -0.48
C LEU A 257 24.42 0.38 -0.52
N ASP A 258 25.28 -0.14 -1.39
CA ASP A 258 26.64 0.35 -1.62
C ASP A 258 26.68 1.63 -2.49
N GLY A 259 25.55 2.12 -2.97
CA GLY A 259 25.46 3.26 -3.88
C GLY A 259 26.00 2.99 -5.29
N ARG A 260 26.16 1.73 -5.68
CA ARG A 260 26.51 1.33 -7.05
C ARG A 260 25.33 1.51 -7.99
N ARG A 261 25.56 2.10 -9.16
CA ARG A 261 24.47 2.37 -10.13
C ARG A 261 24.05 1.16 -10.94
N THR A 262 24.92 0.18 -11.09
CA THR A 262 24.70 -0.99 -11.94
C THR A 262 25.11 -2.25 -11.17
N PRO A 263 24.15 -3.16 -10.90
CA PRO A 263 24.48 -4.48 -10.36
C PRO A 263 25.22 -5.35 -11.37
N GLU A 264 25.98 -6.33 -10.87
CA GLU A 264 26.70 -7.31 -11.69
C GLU A 264 25.89 -8.62 -11.74
N TRP A 265 24.96 -8.71 -12.68
CA TRP A 265 24.13 -9.90 -12.86
C TRP A 265 24.95 -11.11 -13.30
N LYS A 266 24.68 -12.27 -12.71
CA LYS A 266 25.29 -13.56 -13.10
C LYS A 266 24.26 -14.54 -13.65
N ASP A 267 22.98 -14.16 -13.67
CA ASP A 267 21.87 -15.00 -14.10
C ASP A 267 21.76 -16.30 -13.28
N ALA A 268 22.06 -16.23 -11.98
CA ALA A 268 22.16 -17.38 -11.08
C ALA A 268 21.69 -17.06 -9.65
#